data_ba39d41fb8566f2d192179b89aece1c9
#
_entry.id   ba39d41fb8566f2d192179b89aece1c9
#
_cell.length_a   1.000
_cell.length_b   1.000
_cell.length_c   1.000
_cell.angle_alpha   90.00
_cell.angle_beta   90.00
_cell.angle_gamma   90.00
#
_symmetry.space_group_name_H-M   'P 1'
#
loop_
_entity.id
_entity.type
_entity.pdbx_description
1 polymer ?
#
loop_
_entity_poly.entity_id
_entity_poly.type
_entity_poly.pdbx_seq_one_letter_code
_entity_poly.pdbx_strand_id
1 'polypeptide(L)'
;RFSEQARLQHQRQIQLSARRGPILDRQGRELALDVRSVSFYCRPQLVEDPEAVAAHFARFRGTSVASVRELMDKRRPFAYLLRQADEEQLAAIRDHEFAGVFEQEEVRRLYPYEHLAAQMIGFTGIDNDGREGLELALDYRLAESTGVALTSVDSRGHQLADRRLARQPARNGASVQLTIDVVMQGILEEELVRAVEETGAESAMGIIADPHTG
;
A
#
# COMPACT_ATOMS: atom_id res chain seq x y z
N ARG A 1 2.36 -30.74 31.92
CA ARG A 1 3.49 -29.87 31.50
C ARG A 1 3.90 -30.12 30.03
N PHE A 2 4.00 -31.40 29.58
CA PHE A 2 4.37 -31.70 28.15
C PHE A 2 3.29 -31.34 27.15
N SER A 3 2.01 -31.40 27.52
CA SER A 3 0.88 -31.06 26.60
C SER A 3 0.74 -29.54 26.34
N GLU A 4 1.16 -28.69 27.28
CA GLU A 4 1.15 -27.23 27.12
C GLU A 4 2.32 -26.74 26.23
N GLN A 5 3.50 -27.34 26.43
CA GLN A 5 4.66 -27.04 25.56
C GLN A 5 4.44 -27.50 24.13
N ALA A 6 3.80 -28.65 23.91
CA ALA A 6 3.42 -29.13 22.58
C ALA A 6 2.37 -28.21 21.91
N ARG A 7 1.43 -27.63 22.66
CA ARG A 7 0.46 -26.66 22.15
C ARG A 7 1.11 -25.34 21.72
N LEU A 8 2.12 -24.87 22.42
CA LEU A 8 2.83 -23.63 22.10
C LEU A 8 3.71 -23.77 20.84
N GLN A 9 4.21 -24.95 20.53
CA GLN A 9 5.03 -25.22 19.34
C GLN A 9 4.23 -25.22 18.03
N HIS A 10 2.89 -25.34 18.10
CA HIS A 10 2.01 -25.36 16.92
C HIS A 10 1.20 -24.06 16.74
N GLN A 11 1.51 -23.01 17.47
CA GLN A 11 0.84 -21.72 17.35
C GLN A 11 1.71 -20.76 16.53
N ARG A 12 1.17 -20.27 15.42
CA ARG A 12 1.78 -19.22 14.61
C ARG A 12 1.03 -17.91 14.81
N GLN A 13 1.77 -16.86 15.05
CA GLN A 13 1.23 -15.51 15.12
C GLN A 13 1.03 -15.01 13.68
N ILE A 14 -0.20 -14.62 13.38
CA ILE A 14 -0.54 -13.97 12.11
C ILE A 14 -0.95 -12.52 12.37
N GLN A 15 -0.52 -11.63 11.50
CA GLN A 15 -1.00 -10.26 11.50
C GLN A 15 -2.37 -10.22 10.80
N LEU A 16 -3.31 -9.51 11.42
CA LEU A 16 -4.59 -9.20 10.83
C LEU A 16 -4.46 -7.84 10.13
N SER A 17 -4.69 -7.83 8.84
CA SER A 17 -4.65 -6.61 8.05
C SER A 17 -5.80 -5.68 8.46
N ALA A 18 -5.50 -4.40 8.58
CA ALA A 18 -6.45 -3.31 8.67
C ALA A 18 -6.17 -2.34 7.53
N ARG A 19 -7.07 -1.40 7.27
CA ARG A 19 -6.95 -0.42 6.21
C ARG A 19 -6.85 0.98 6.81
N ARG A 20 -6.04 1.82 6.19
CA ARG A 20 -6.01 3.24 6.43
C ARG A 20 -7.36 3.86 6.09
N GLY A 21 -7.83 4.83 6.88
CA GLY A 21 -9.09 5.49 6.66
C GLY A 21 -9.13 6.26 5.33
N PRO A 22 -10.25 6.26 4.60
CA PRO A 22 -10.37 7.04 3.38
C PRO A 22 -10.45 8.54 3.67
N ILE A 23 -9.96 9.35 2.72
CA ILE A 23 -10.19 10.79 2.67
C ILE A 23 -11.29 11.03 1.64
N LEU A 24 -12.35 11.72 2.05
CA LEU A 24 -13.54 11.96 1.26
C LEU A 24 -13.72 13.46 1.01
N ASP A 25 -14.30 13.82 -0.12
CA ASP A 25 -14.77 15.17 -0.38
C ASP A 25 -16.07 15.49 0.40
N ARG A 26 -16.60 16.71 0.26
CA ARG A 26 -17.85 17.11 0.91
C ARG A 26 -19.09 16.29 0.57
N GLN A 27 -19.06 15.59 -0.56
CA GLN A 27 -20.16 14.74 -1.04
C GLN A 27 -19.90 13.25 -0.78
N GLY A 28 -18.80 12.90 -0.11
CA GLY A 28 -18.44 11.51 0.20
C GLY A 28 -17.74 10.78 -0.94
N ARG A 29 -17.24 11.49 -1.96
CA ARG A 29 -16.42 10.88 -3.02
C ARG A 29 -15.00 10.66 -2.51
N GLU A 30 -14.43 9.51 -2.81
CA GLU A 30 -13.12 9.09 -2.30
C GLU A 30 -11.99 9.85 -3.01
N LEU A 31 -11.26 10.67 -2.25
CA LEU A 31 -10.05 11.37 -2.70
C LEU A 31 -8.78 10.55 -2.45
N ALA A 32 -8.79 9.73 -1.40
CA ALA A 32 -7.75 8.77 -1.10
C ALA A 32 -8.34 7.54 -0.41
N LEU A 33 -7.98 6.34 -0.87
CA LEU A 33 -8.47 5.07 -0.32
C LEU A 33 -7.41 3.97 -0.43
N ASP A 34 -7.56 2.93 0.39
CA ASP A 34 -6.72 1.75 0.33
C ASP A 34 -7.29 0.70 -0.62
N VAL A 35 -6.50 0.25 -1.59
CA VAL A 35 -6.80 -0.86 -2.48
C VAL A 35 -5.89 -2.05 -2.18
N ARG A 36 -6.38 -3.26 -2.48
CA ARG A 36 -5.55 -4.47 -2.38
C ARG A 36 -4.43 -4.42 -3.41
N SER A 37 -3.27 -4.87 -3.01
CA SER A 37 -2.11 -5.01 -3.84
C SER A 37 -1.36 -6.28 -3.46
N VAL A 38 -0.43 -6.71 -4.30
CA VAL A 38 0.42 -7.87 -4.05
C VAL A 38 1.87 -7.45 -4.15
N SER A 39 2.66 -7.89 -3.20
CA SER A 39 4.12 -7.75 -3.20
C SER A 39 4.77 -9.10 -3.39
N PHE A 40 5.88 -9.12 -4.11
CA PHE A 40 6.70 -10.31 -4.30
C PHE A 40 7.97 -10.20 -3.48
N TYR A 41 8.25 -11.26 -2.73
CA TYR A 41 9.48 -11.39 -1.96
C TYR A 41 10.15 -12.72 -2.19
N CYS A 42 11.42 -12.79 -1.91
CA CYS A 42 12.15 -14.06 -1.94
C CYS A 42 12.75 -14.40 -0.58
N ARG A 43 13.02 -15.68 -0.42
CA ARG A 43 13.95 -16.21 0.58
C ARG A 43 15.21 -16.62 -0.15
N PRO A 44 16.29 -15.81 -0.09
CA PRO A 44 17.47 -16.01 -0.91
C PRO A 44 18.12 -17.41 -0.82
N GLN A 45 17.93 -18.08 0.34
CA GLN A 45 18.44 -19.46 0.54
C GLN A 45 17.67 -20.48 -0.28
N LEU A 46 16.44 -20.21 -0.68
CA LEU A 46 15.54 -21.09 -1.41
C LEU A 46 15.48 -20.78 -2.90
N VAL A 47 16.11 -19.69 -3.35
CA VAL A 47 16.15 -19.30 -4.76
C VAL A 47 17.16 -20.20 -5.48
N GLU A 48 16.68 -20.99 -6.45
CA GLU A 48 17.52 -21.91 -7.24
C GLU A 48 18.29 -21.18 -8.33
N ASP A 49 17.61 -20.30 -9.09
CA ASP A 49 18.22 -19.50 -10.17
C ASP A 49 18.08 -18.00 -9.90
N PRO A 50 19.04 -17.39 -9.18
CA PRO A 50 19.00 -15.97 -8.86
C PRO A 50 19.16 -15.07 -10.08
N GLU A 51 19.77 -15.52 -11.16
CA GLU A 51 19.96 -14.72 -12.37
C GLU A 51 18.64 -14.60 -13.16
N ALA A 52 17.90 -15.69 -13.31
CA ALA A 52 16.60 -15.69 -13.95
C ALA A 52 15.60 -14.82 -13.17
N VAL A 53 15.56 -14.95 -11.83
CA VAL A 53 14.74 -14.13 -10.96
C VAL A 53 15.12 -12.66 -11.09
N ALA A 54 16.41 -12.32 -11.04
CA ALA A 54 16.86 -10.95 -11.16
C ALA A 54 16.50 -10.32 -12.51
N ALA A 55 16.72 -11.05 -13.59
CA ALA A 55 16.37 -10.60 -14.95
C ALA A 55 14.86 -10.38 -15.12
N HIS A 56 14.04 -11.23 -14.50
CA HIS A 56 12.59 -11.10 -14.55
C HIS A 56 12.11 -9.85 -13.79
N PHE A 57 12.53 -9.66 -12.54
CA PHE A 57 12.04 -8.57 -11.69
C PHE A 57 12.67 -7.20 -12.01
N ALA A 58 13.87 -7.16 -12.60
CA ALA A 58 14.54 -5.91 -12.99
C ALA A 58 13.68 -5.07 -13.96
N ARG A 59 12.95 -5.73 -14.87
CA ARG A 59 12.06 -5.08 -15.84
C ARG A 59 10.95 -4.28 -15.15
N PHE A 60 10.34 -4.85 -14.12
CA PHE A 60 9.23 -4.22 -13.39
C PHE A 60 9.69 -3.14 -12.42
N ARG A 61 10.92 -3.25 -11.94
CA ARG A 61 11.52 -2.24 -11.04
C ARG A 61 12.14 -1.06 -11.79
N GLY A 62 12.35 -1.16 -13.09
CA GLY A 62 13.11 -0.16 -13.86
C GLY A 62 14.55 -0.04 -13.38
N THR A 63 15.17 -1.14 -12.89
CA THR A 63 16.53 -1.16 -12.33
C THR A 63 17.40 -2.19 -13.05
N SER A 64 18.70 -2.17 -12.77
CA SER A 64 19.61 -3.17 -13.36
C SER A 64 19.39 -4.56 -12.75
N VAL A 65 19.68 -5.60 -13.55
CA VAL A 65 19.67 -6.99 -13.08
C VAL A 65 20.61 -7.18 -11.89
N ALA A 66 21.77 -6.51 -11.93
CA ALA A 66 22.76 -6.57 -10.83
C ALA A 66 22.16 -6.05 -9.51
N SER A 67 21.42 -4.92 -9.53
CA SER A 67 20.79 -4.37 -8.34
C SER A 67 19.78 -5.32 -7.73
N VAL A 68 18.96 -5.98 -8.56
CA VAL A 68 18.00 -6.98 -8.06
C VAL A 68 18.73 -8.23 -7.55
N ARG A 69 19.81 -8.62 -8.20
CA ARG A 69 20.65 -9.75 -7.79
C ARG A 69 21.24 -9.55 -6.41
N GLU A 70 21.68 -8.33 -6.08
CA GLU A 70 22.21 -7.98 -4.74
C GLU A 70 21.17 -8.12 -3.62
N LEU A 71 19.88 -7.96 -3.91
CA LEU A 71 18.82 -8.19 -2.92
C LEU A 71 18.78 -9.65 -2.46
N MET A 72 19.18 -10.58 -3.32
CA MET A 72 19.17 -12.03 -3.06
C MET A 72 20.46 -12.54 -2.39
N ASP A 73 21.11 -11.71 -1.56
CA ASP A 73 22.21 -12.15 -0.71
C ASP A 73 21.72 -13.23 0.27
N LYS A 74 22.31 -14.42 0.19
CA LYS A 74 21.94 -15.59 1.00
C LYS A 74 22.08 -15.39 2.52
N ARG A 75 22.77 -14.33 2.94
CA ARG A 75 22.86 -13.93 4.36
C ARG A 75 21.57 -13.28 4.86
N ARG A 76 20.72 -12.79 3.96
CA ARG A 76 19.42 -12.21 4.30
C ARG A 76 18.38 -13.32 4.41
N PRO A 77 17.53 -13.31 5.45
CA PRO A 77 16.45 -14.28 5.57
C PRO A 77 15.31 -14.01 4.56
N PHE A 78 15.22 -12.76 4.06
CA PHE A 78 14.11 -12.25 3.29
C PHE A 78 14.52 -11.00 2.49
N ALA A 79 13.97 -10.85 1.28
CA ALA A 79 14.12 -9.62 0.50
C ALA A 79 12.89 -9.39 -0.40
N TYR A 80 12.38 -8.16 -0.44
CA TYR A 80 11.36 -7.77 -1.41
C TYR A 80 11.97 -7.64 -2.81
N LEU A 81 11.37 -8.33 -3.78
CA LEU A 81 11.70 -8.24 -5.20
C LEU A 81 10.90 -7.13 -5.89
N LEU A 82 9.61 -7.04 -5.59
CA LEU A 82 8.72 -5.97 -6.05
C LEU A 82 7.65 -5.75 -4.99
N ARG A 83 7.37 -4.49 -4.66
CA ARG A 83 6.29 -4.16 -3.75
C ARG A 83 5.14 -3.49 -4.50
N GLN A 84 3.93 -3.78 -4.03
CA GLN A 84 2.69 -3.14 -4.49
C GLN A 84 2.52 -3.20 -6.02
N ALA A 85 2.72 -4.41 -6.60
CA ALA A 85 2.54 -4.64 -8.02
C ALA A 85 1.14 -4.17 -8.49
N ASP A 86 1.10 -3.55 -9.66
CA ASP A 86 -0.14 -3.25 -10.35
C ASP A 86 -0.72 -4.51 -11.02
N GLU A 87 -1.90 -4.42 -11.62
CA GLU A 87 -2.58 -5.57 -12.23
C GLU A 87 -1.80 -6.16 -13.41
N GLU A 88 -1.17 -5.31 -14.22
CA GLU A 88 -0.38 -5.74 -15.37
C GLU A 88 0.89 -6.45 -14.93
N GLN A 89 1.61 -5.88 -13.98
CA GLN A 89 2.80 -6.49 -13.37
C GLN A 89 2.45 -7.82 -12.70
N LEU A 90 1.33 -7.87 -11.96
CA LEU A 90 0.87 -9.06 -11.27
C LEU A 90 0.60 -10.20 -12.26
N ALA A 91 -0.12 -9.93 -13.35
CA ALA A 91 -0.39 -10.90 -14.39
C ALA A 91 0.91 -11.42 -15.02
N ALA A 92 1.80 -10.50 -15.43
CA ALA A 92 3.05 -10.85 -16.09
C ALA A 92 4.03 -11.63 -15.18
N ILE A 93 4.02 -11.36 -13.86
CA ILE A 93 4.87 -12.10 -12.92
C ILE A 93 4.32 -13.49 -12.64
N ARG A 94 3.01 -13.65 -12.54
CA ARG A 94 2.35 -14.95 -12.31
C ARG A 94 2.49 -15.95 -13.44
N ASP A 95 2.79 -15.48 -14.65
CA ASP A 95 3.09 -16.36 -15.78
C ASP A 95 4.38 -17.19 -15.59
N HIS A 96 5.20 -16.84 -14.58
CA HIS A 96 6.45 -17.53 -14.28
C HIS A 96 6.51 -17.90 -12.79
N GLU A 97 6.63 -19.18 -12.51
CA GLU A 97 6.89 -19.66 -11.15
C GLU A 97 8.41 -19.76 -10.89
N PHE A 98 8.86 -19.16 -9.82
CA PHE A 98 10.25 -19.23 -9.38
C PHE A 98 10.38 -19.86 -8.00
N ALA A 99 11.21 -20.89 -7.87
CA ALA A 99 11.52 -21.47 -6.57
C ALA A 99 12.11 -20.43 -5.62
N GLY A 100 11.57 -20.36 -4.40
CA GLY A 100 12.00 -19.40 -3.37
C GLY A 100 11.45 -17.99 -3.48
N VAL A 101 10.56 -17.72 -4.45
CA VAL A 101 9.79 -16.49 -4.58
C VAL A 101 8.35 -16.72 -4.09
N PHE A 102 7.81 -15.76 -3.38
CA PHE A 102 6.50 -15.84 -2.73
C PHE A 102 5.72 -14.55 -2.92
N GLU A 103 4.38 -14.66 -2.89
CA GLU A 103 3.47 -13.53 -2.87
C GLU A 103 3.10 -13.15 -1.43
N GLN A 104 2.88 -11.87 -1.21
CA GLN A 104 2.33 -11.31 0.02
C GLN A 104 1.24 -10.32 -0.32
N GLU A 105 0.04 -10.50 0.23
CA GLU A 105 -1.01 -9.49 0.14
C GLU A 105 -0.61 -8.26 0.96
N GLU A 106 -0.68 -7.10 0.33
CA GLU A 106 -0.48 -5.78 0.94
C GLU A 106 -1.64 -4.85 0.57
N VAL A 107 -1.63 -3.65 1.11
CA VAL A 107 -2.50 -2.55 0.70
C VAL A 107 -1.65 -1.47 0.04
N ARG A 108 -2.25 -0.77 -0.92
CA ARG A 108 -1.66 0.39 -1.57
C ARG A 108 -2.62 1.55 -1.47
N ARG A 109 -2.10 2.71 -1.15
CA ARG A 109 -2.87 3.95 -1.20
C ARG A 109 -3.13 4.32 -2.65
N LEU A 110 -4.39 4.59 -2.98
CA LEU A 110 -4.85 5.03 -4.29
C LEU A 110 -5.45 6.43 -4.17
N TYR A 111 -5.11 7.28 -5.10
CA TYR A 111 -5.65 8.63 -5.28
C TYR A 111 -6.40 8.69 -6.60
N PRO A 112 -7.74 8.47 -6.63
CA PRO A 112 -8.50 8.31 -7.87
C PRO A 112 -8.47 9.51 -8.80
N TYR A 113 -8.20 10.69 -8.25
CA TYR A 113 -8.12 11.95 -9.01
C TYR A 113 -6.68 12.42 -9.24
N GLU A 114 -5.71 11.52 -9.02
CA GLU A 114 -4.28 11.73 -9.28
C GLU A 114 -3.74 13.05 -8.68
N HIS A 115 -3.56 14.08 -9.53
CA HIS A 115 -2.95 15.36 -9.14
C HIS A 115 -3.90 16.33 -8.47
N LEU A 116 -5.23 16.07 -8.55
CA LEU A 116 -6.24 17.00 -8.04
C LEU A 116 -6.11 17.18 -6.53
N ALA A 117 -5.99 18.43 -6.10
CA ALA A 117 -5.75 18.81 -4.71
C ALA A 117 -4.53 18.12 -4.06
N ALA A 118 -3.59 17.63 -4.86
CA ALA A 118 -2.45 16.81 -4.40
C ALA A 118 -1.61 17.51 -3.33
N GLN A 119 -1.38 18.83 -3.47
CA GLN A 119 -0.62 19.61 -2.49
C GLN A 119 -1.30 19.64 -1.11
N MET A 120 -2.62 19.55 -1.05
CA MET A 120 -3.37 19.55 0.19
C MET A 120 -3.55 18.13 0.73
N ILE A 121 -3.94 17.17 -0.11
CA ILE A 121 -4.12 15.77 0.30
C ILE A 121 -2.79 15.19 0.74
N GLY A 122 -1.72 15.46 0.00
CA GLY A 122 -0.41 14.87 0.21
C GLY A 122 -0.33 13.43 -0.27
N PHE A 123 0.59 12.66 0.30
CA PHE A 123 0.79 11.26 -0.07
C PHE A 123 1.31 10.42 1.10
N THR A 124 1.22 9.11 0.94
CA THR A 124 1.76 8.13 1.90
C THR A 124 3.06 7.50 1.38
N GLY A 125 3.88 7.03 2.31
CA GLY A 125 5.01 6.15 2.00
C GLY A 125 4.55 4.77 1.55
N ILE A 126 5.51 3.93 1.14
CA ILE A 126 5.25 2.55 0.71
C ILE A 126 4.69 1.67 1.84
N ASP A 127 4.92 2.04 3.09
CA ASP A 127 4.40 1.37 4.28
C ASP A 127 3.07 1.99 4.76
N ASN A 128 2.42 2.78 3.89
CA ASN A 128 1.12 3.43 4.11
C ASN A 128 1.12 4.49 5.24
N ASP A 129 2.27 5.01 5.61
CA ASP A 129 2.46 6.11 6.56
C ASP A 129 2.34 7.48 5.84
N GLY A 130 1.69 8.45 6.45
CA GLY A 130 1.53 9.81 5.89
C GLY A 130 2.87 10.53 5.79
N ARG A 131 3.18 11.11 4.61
CA ARG A 131 4.44 11.81 4.34
C ARG A 131 4.27 13.31 4.17
N GLU A 132 3.19 13.73 3.55
CA GLU A 132 2.88 15.14 3.31
C GLU A 132 1.38 15.42 3.41
N GLY A 133 1.02 16.70 3.45
CA GLY A 133 -0.36 17.20 3.40
C GLY A 133 -1.24 16.67 4.52
N LEU A 134 -2.50 16.45 4.20
CA LEU A 134 -3.50 15.90 5.12
C LEU A 134 -3.20 14.46 5.52
N GLU A 135 -2.57 13.69 4.63
CA GLU A 135 -2.13 12.33 4.96
C GLU A 135 -1.17 12.33 6.16
N LEU A 136 -0.24 13.29 6.23
CA LEU A 136 0.67 13.45 7.36
C LEU A 136 -0.03 14.12 8.56
N ALA A 137 -0.73 15.22 8.33
CA ALA A 137 -1.33 16.01 9.42
C ALA A 137 -2.40 15.23 10.20
N LEU A 138 -3.09 14.30 9.53
CA LEU A 138 -4.16 13.49 10.11
C LEU A 138 -3.75 12.01 10.24
N ASP A 139 -2.46 11.69 10.14
CA ASP A 139 -1.95 10.32 10.20
C ASP A 139 -2.47 9.59 11.45
N TYR A 140 -2.47 10.25 12.60
CA TYR A 140 -2.96 9.71 13.87
C TYR A 140 -4.44 9.27 13.87
N ARG A 141 -5.25 9.74 12.90
CA ARG A 141 -6.64 9.33 12.69
C ARG A 141 -6.80 8.34 11.56
N LEU A 142 -6.06 8.60 10.47
CA LEU A 142 -6.13 7.80 9.25
C LEU A 142 -5.43 6.46 9.41
N ALA A 143 -4.35 6.39 10.20
CA ALA A 143 -3.57 5.18 10.37
C ALA A 143 -4.43 4.04 10.96
N GLU A 144 -4.24 2.88 10.41
CA GLU A 144 -4.81 1.63 10.90
C GLU A 144 -4.04 1.10 12.11
N SER A 145 -4.67 0.24 12.87
CA SER A 145 -4.02 -0.56 13.90
C SER A 145 -4.06 -2.03 13.49
N THR A 146 -2.91 -2.56 13.12
CA THR A 146 -2.79 -3.98 12.79
C THR A 146 -3.14 -4.85 13.99
N GLY A 147 -3.94 -5.87 13.74
CA GLY A 147 -4.30 -6.85 14.76
C GLY A 147 -3.33 -8.02 14.78
N VAL A 148 -3.40 -8.79 15.85
CA VAL A 148 -2.61 -10.00 16.03
C VAL A 148 -3.54 -11.14 16.41
N ALA A 149 -3.49 -12.24 15.65
CA ALA A 149 -4.18 -13.47 15.99
C ALA A 149 -3.20 -14.63 16.11
N LEU A 150 -3.53 -15.57 16.99
CA LEU A 150 -2.86 -16.87 17.02
C LEU A 150 -3.65 -17.86 16.17
N THR A 151 -2.97 -18.54 15.29
CA THR A 151 -3.52 -19.66 14.53
C THR A 151 -2.78 -20.95 14.90
N SER A 152 -3.49 -22.06 14.95
CA SER A 152 -2.86 -23.37 15.09
C SER A 152 -2.40 -23.86 13.73
N VAL A 153 -1.19 -24.39 13.67
CA VAL A 153 -0.64 -25.02 12.45
C VAL A 153 -0.47 -26.52 12.71
N ASP A 154 -0.66 -27.32 11.68
CA ASP A 154 -0.33 -28.76 11.75
C ASP A 154 1.19 -28.98 11.70
N SER A 155 1.61 -30.24 11.84
CA SER A 155 3.03 -30.63 11.78
C SER A 155 3.71 -30.34 10.43
N ARG A 156 2.93 -30.02 9.36
CA ARG A 156 3.39 -29.65 8.02
C ARG A 156 3.33 -28.17 7.77
N GLY A 157 2.88 -27.35 8.77
CA GLY A 157 2.80 -25.90 8.67
C GLY A 157 1.52 -25.37 8.03
N HIS A 158 0.53 -26.22 7.72
CA HIS A 158 -0.76 -25.76 7.21
C HIS A 158 -1.62 -25.17 8.32
N GLN A 159 -2.29 -24.08 8.04
CA GLN A 159 -3.21 -23.44 9.00
C GLN A 159 -4.45 -24.31 9.19
N LEU A 160 -4.73 -24.64 10.45
CA LEU A 160 -5.98 -25.29 10.84
C LEU A 160 -7.08 -24.23 10.90
N ALA A 161 -8.06 -24.31 10.01
CA ALA A 161 -9.05 -23.27 9.72
C ALA A 161 -9.94 -22.83 10.91
N ASP A 162 -9.91 -23.50 12.05
CA ASP A 162 -11.02 -23.44 13.00
C ASP A 162 -10.77 -22.70 14.33
N ARG A 163 -9.59 -22.12 14.57
CA ARG A 163 -9.34 -21.36 15.82
C ARG A 163 -8.40 -20.18 15.61
N ARG A 164 -8.91 -19.08 15.06
CA ARG A 164 -8.24 -17.79 15.18
C ARG A 164 -8.61 -17.18 16.54
N LEU A 165 -7.72 -17.27 17.49
CA LEU A 165 -7.85 -16.54 18.74
C LEU A 165 -7.23 -15.15 18.52
N ALA A 166 -8.07 -14.14 18.27
CA ALA A 166 -7.60 -12.77 18.20
C ALA A 166 -7.08 -12.34 19.57
N ARG A 167 -5.78 -12.04 19.68
CA ARG A 167 -5.20 -11.41 20.86
C ARG A 167 -5.42 -9.90 20.83
N GLN A 168 -5.36 -9.32 19.65
CA GLN A 168 -5.61 -7.91 19.43
C GLN A 168 -6.36 -7.77 18.11
N PRO A 169 -7.58 -7.21 18.09
CA PRO A 169 -8.33 -7.02 16.86
C PRO A 169 -7.68 -5.95 15.98
N ALA A 170 -7.68 -6.19 14.68
CA ALA A 170 -7.34 -5.16 13.70
C ALA A 170 -8.40 -4.05 13.73
N ARG A 171 -7.99 -2.80 13.61
CA ARG A 171 -8.89 -1.64 13.52
C ARG A 171 -8.52 -0.80 12.32
N ASN A 172 -9.48 -0.57 11.45
CA ASN A 172 -9.30 0.38 10.36
C ASN A 172 -9.14 1.79 10.90
N GLY A 173 -8.40 2.61 10.18
CA GLY A 173 -8.34 4.05 10.43
C GLY A 173 -9.70 4.71 10.24
N ALA A 174 -9.89 5.87 10.84
CA ALA A 174 -11.12 6.64 10.72
C ALA A 174 -11.18 7.34 9.34
N SER A 175 -12.37 7.39 8.75
CA SER A 175 -12.59 8.21 7.55
C SER A 175 -12.55 9.70 7.90
N VAL A 176 -12.01 10.50 7.00
CA VAL A 176 -11.98 11.97 7.11
C VAL A 176 -12.73 12.56 5.93
N GLN A 177 -13.78 13.34 6.22
CA GLN A 177 -14.52 14.07 5.21
C GLN A 177 -14.08 15.52 5.19
N LEU A 178 -13.69 15.99 4.00
CA LEU A 178 -13.24 17.37 3.77
C LEU A 178 -14.40 18.26 3.36
N THR A 179 -14.19 19.56 3.41
CA THR A 179 -15.12 20.56 2.89
C THR A 179 -14.93 20.85 1.39
N ILE A 180 -13.91 20.26 0.76
CA ILE A 180 -13.62 20.39 -0.66
C ILE A 180 -14.72 19.73 -1.48
N ASP A 181 -15.06 20.32 -2.59
CA ASP A 181 -15.82 19.71 -3.67
C ASP A 181 -14.87 19.37 -4.81
N VAL A 182 -14.70 18.08 -5.11
CA VAL A 182 -13.74 17.60 -6.14
C VAL A 182 -14.06 18.16 -7.53
N VAL A 183 -15.32 18.41 -7.85
CA VAL A 183 -15.71 18.95 -9.17
C VAL A 183 -15.32 20.43 -9.27
N MET A 184 -15.62 21.23 -8.22
CA MET A 184 -15.22 22.63 -8.20
C MET A 184 -13.70 22.78 -8.22
N GLN A 185 -13.00 21.95 -7.45
CA GLN A 185 -11.54 21.93 -7.42
C GLN A 185 -10.97 21.59 -8.80
N GLY A 186 -11.52 20.61 -9.51
CA GLY A 186 -11.08 20.22 -10.85
C GLY A 186 -11.25 21.35 -11.87
N ILE A 187 -12.43 22.01 -11.88
CA ILE A 187 -12.67 23.16 -12.76
C ILE A 187 -11.66 24.27 -12.48
N LEU A 188 -11.42 24.58 -11.20
CA LEU A 188 -10.49 25.63 -10.82
C LEU A 188 -9.07 25.33 -11.26
N GLU A 189 -8.57 24.10 -11.01
CA GLU A 189 -7.22 23.71 -11.40
C GLU A 189 -7.03 23.70 -12.92
N GLU A 190 -8.02 23.22 -13.68
CA GLU A 190 -7.98 23.23 -15.14
C GLU A 190 -7.88 24.65 -15.71
N GLU A 191 -8.69 25.60 -15.19
CA GLU A 191 -8.63 27.00 -15.63
C GLU A 191 -7.33 27.69 -15.20
N LEU A 192 -6.77 27.36 -14.04
CA LEU A 192 -5.49 27.90 -13.61
C LEU A 192 -4.33 27.38 -14.48
N VAL A 193 -4.31 26.09 -14.83
CA VAL A 193 -3.31 25.52 -15.75
C VAL A 193 -3.40 26.22 -17.10
N ARG A 194 -4.60 26.35 -17.66
CA ARG A 194 -4.83 27.06 -18.94
C ARG A 194 -4.33 28.50 -18.89
N ALA A 195 -4.64 29.24 -17.81
CA ALA A 195 -4.21 30.61 -17.65
C ALA A 195 -2.68 30.75 -17.59
N VAL A 196 -1.99 29.82 -16.91
CA VAL A 196 -0.51 29.81 -16.87
C VAL A 196 0.08 29.52 -18.24
N GLU A 197 -0.47 28.57 -18.98
CA GLU A 197 0.00 28.20 -20.34
C GLU A 197 -0.20 29.38 -21.35
N GLU A 198 -1.38 30.02 -21.30
CA GLU A 198 -1.71 31.12 -22.23
C GLU A 198 -0.92 32.41 -21.94
N THR A 199 -0.63 32.69 -20.68
CA THR A 199 0.02 33.96 -20.28
C THR A 199 1.53 33.82 -20.07
N GLY A 200 2.05 32.60 -19.92
CA GLY A 200 3.43 32.34 -19.51
C GLY A 200 3.74 32.77 -18.08
N ALA A 201 2.73 32.86 -17.21
CA ALA A 201 2.91 33.22 -15.82
C ALA A 201 3.66 32.12 -15.05
N GLU A 202 4.42 32.50 -14.03
CA GLU A 202 5.16 31.55 -13.18
C GLU A 202 4.23 30.77 -12.22
N SER A 203 3.09 31.39 -11.86
CA SER A 203 2.10 30.77 -10.97
C SER A 203 0.74 31.43 -11.14
N ALA A 204 -0.32 30.75 -10.72
CA ALA A 204 -1.67 31.29 -10.68
C ALA A 204 -2.38 30.84 -9.40
N MET A 205 -3.33 31.64 -8.94
CA MET A 205 -4.22 31.35 -7.82
C MET A 205 -5.64 31.69 -8.20
N GLY A 206 -6.61 30.93 -7.69
CA GLY A 206 -8.01 31.17 -7.95
C GLY A 206 -8.87 30.98 -6.72
N ILE A 207 -10.00 31.66 -6.68
CA ILE A 207 -11.01 31.55 -5.63
C ILE A 207 -12.37 31.43 -6.31
N ILE A 208 -13.15 30.42 -5.92
CA ILE A 208 -14.55 30.28 -6.28
C ILE A 208 -15.37 30.70 -5.07
N ALA A 209 -16.27 31.66 -5.24
CA ALA A 209 -17.17 32.12 -4.16
C ALA A 209 -18.62 32.09 -4.63
N ASP A 210 -19.52 31.75 -3.72
CA ASP A 210 -20.95 31.90 -3.94
C ASP A 210 -21.34 33.38 -3.73
N PRO A 211 -21.92 34.06 -4.74
CA PRO A 211 -22.23 35.48 -4.62
C PRO A 211 -23.35 35.78 -3.59
N HIS A 212 -24.08 34.76 -3.13
CA HIS A 212 -25.17 34.91 -2.16
C HIS A 212 -24.73 34.70 -0.71
N THR A 213 -23.67 33.91 -0.51
CA THR A 213 -23.24 33.53 0.85
C THR A 213 -21.83 34.02 1.22
N GLY A 214 -21.06 34.42 0.23
CA GLY A 214 -19.68 34.88 0.38
C GLY A 214 -18.65 33.80 0.44
#